data_96c4733c7350ef5070b0d8f1b9ec6d98
#
_entry.id   96c4733c7350ef5070b0d8f1b9ec6d98
#
_cell.length_a   1.000
_cell.length_b   1.000
_cell.length_c   1.000
_cell.angle_alpha   90.00
_cell.angle_beta   90.00
_cell.angle_gamma   90.00
#
_symmetry.space_group_name_H-M   'P 1'
#
loop_
_entity.id
_entity.type
_entity.pdbx_description
1 polymer ?
#
loop_
_entity_poly.entity_id
_entity_poly.type
_entity_poly.pdbx_seq_one_letter_code
_entity_poly.pdbx_strand_id
1 'polypeptide(L)'
;MMILAVVATLFAVAAPSKTIQLAIVHTVQGCHIWQTAHAHGPVTALKLKKGDKVTLHVTCPMDFQLVQVKGPKLVLGDPTVHTGTQRTIAFPKRGVYVLRATNVQSSAEMGLQTLGPDNVLRLTVTVS
;
A
#
# COMPACT_ATOMS: atom_id res chain seq x y z
N MET A 1 7.36 -43.90 41.93
CA MET A 1 6.24 -43.01 41.54
C MET A 1 6.82 -41.97 40.54
N MET A 2 6.58 -42.18 39.24
CA MET A 2 7.06 -41.29 38.22
C MET A 2 5.99 -40.20 38.01
N ILE A 3 6.35 -38.96 38.28
CA ILE A 3 5.49 -37.81 37.92
C ILE A 3 5.82 -37.39 36.51
N LEU A 4 4.94 -37.70 35.56
CA LEU A 4 5.03 -37.16 34.21
C LEU A 4 4.61 -35.70 34.26
N ALA A 5 5.58 -34.79 34.17
CA ALA A 5 5.30 -33.39 33.94
C ALA A 5 4.91 -33.23 32.45
N VAL A 6 3.63 -33.08 32.19
CA VAL A 6 3.15 -32.69 30.84
C VAL A 6 3.47 -31.20 30.68
N VAL A 7 4.55 -30.91 29.96
CA VAL A 7 4.82 -29.55 29.52
C VAL A 7 3.88 -29.24 28.37
N ALA A 8 2.79 -28.54 28.68
CA ALA A 8 1.93 -28.00 27.64
C ALA A 8 2.67 -26.84 26.96
N THR A 9 3.22 -27.09 25.79
CA THR A 9 3.79 -26.04 24.96
C THR A 9 2.61 -25.27 24.33
N LEU A 10 2.35 -24.10 24.87
CA LEU A 10 1.41 -23.16 24.27
C LEU A 10 2.08 -22.57 23.02
N PHE A 11 1.69 -23.09 21.85
CA PHE A 11 2.02 -22.43 20.60
C PHE A 11 1.06 -21.22 20.47
N ALA A 12 1.60 -20.00 20.64
CA ALA A 12 0.90 -18.82 20.24
C ALA A 12 0.79 -18.83 18.71
N VAL A 13 -0.39 -19.20 18.22
CA VAL A 13 -0.70 -19.05 16.80
C VAL A 13 -0.82 -17.57 16.53
N ALA A 14 0.19 -16.98 15.87
CA ALA A 14 0.10 -15.63 15.37
C ALA A 14 -1.10 -15.56 14.41
N ALA A 15 -1.94 -14.53 14.55
CA ALA A 15 -3.01 -14.28 13.59
C ALA A 15 -2.42 -14.25 12.18
N PRO A 16 -3.03 -14.91 11.18
CA PRO A 16 -2.51 -14.92 9.82
C PRO A 16 -2.43 -13.48 9.30
N SER A 17 -1.31 -13.15 8.66
CA SER A 17 -1.16 -11.87 7.99
C SER A 17 -2.20 -11.77 6.87
N LYS A 18 -2.78 -10.59 6.71
CA LYS A 18 -3.71 -10.32 5.62
C LYS A 18 -3.03 -9.49 4.54
N THR A 19 -3.58 -9.54 3.35
CA THR A 19 -3.17 -8.70 2.23
C THR A 19 -4.33 -7.79 1.86
N ILE A 20 -4.07 -6.49 1.87
CA ILE A 20 -5.05 -5.48 1.47
C ILE A 20 -4.80 -5.13 0.01
N GLN A 21 -5.86 -5.13 -0.78
CA GLN A 21 -5.83 -4.67 -2.17
C GLN A 21 -6.05 -3.16 -2.19
N LEU A 22 -5.08 -2.44 -2.72
CA LEU A 22 -5.09 -0.98 -2.84
C LEU A 22 -4.91 -0.60 -4.30
N ALA A 23 -5.80 0.22 -4.82
CA ALA A 23 -5.72 0.67 -6.20
C ALA A 23 -5.53 2.18 -6.28
N ILE A 24 -4.77 2.63 -7.28
CA ILE A 24 -4.81 4.02 -7.73
C ILE A 24 -5.78 4.07 -8.89
N VAL A 25 -6.86 4.82 -8.71
CA VAL A 25 -7.94 4.90 -9.69
C VAL A 25 -8.15 6.34 -10.15
N HIS A 26 -8.64 6.47 -11.38
CA HIS A 26 -9.06 7.73 -11.95
C HIS A 26 -10.56 7.92 -11.67
N THR A 27 -10.93 9.07 -11.10
CA THR A 27 -12.34 9.39 -10.84
C THR A 27 -12.97 10.08 -12.04
N VAL A 28 -14.30 10.20 -12.02
CA VAL A 28 -15.05 10.87 -13.09
C VAL A 28 -14.65 12.33 -13.26
N GLN A 29 -14.17 12.97 -12.18
CA GLN A 29 -13.71 14.36 -12.19
C GLN A 29 -12.24 14.51 -12.63
N GLY A 30 -11.57 13.41 -12.98
CA GLY A 30 -10.17 13.44 -13.41
C GLY A 30 -9.14 13.40 -12.30
N CYS A 31 -9.56 13.23 -11.06
CA CYS A 31 -8.67 13.13 -9.91
C CYS A 31 -8.20 11.70 -9.69
N HIS A 32 -6.94 11.52 -9.30
CA HIS A 32 -6.43 10.23 -8.88
C HIS A 32 -6.61 10.06 -7.37
N ILE A 33 -7.04 8.89 -6.96
CA ILE A 33 -7.25 8.55 -5.57
C ILE A 33 -6.73 7.15 -5.25
N TRP A 34 -6.37 6.95 -3.98
CA TRP A 34 -6.21 5.63 -3.42
C TRP A 34 -7.60 5.05 -3.10
N GLN A 35 -7.82 3.80 -3.44
CA GLN A 35 -9.08 3.12 -3.16
C GLN A 35 -8.83 1.68 -2.72
N THR A 36 -9.57 1.25 -1.69
CA THR A 36 -9.65 -0.16 -1.29
C THR A 36 -10.97 -0.77 -1.76
N ALA A 37 -11.04 -2.10 -1.79
CA ALA A 37 -12.25 -2.82 -2.24
C ALA A 37 -13.51 -2.51 -1.41
N HIS A 38 -13.33 -2.08 -0.16
CA HIS A 38 -14.44 -1.84 0.78
C HIS A 38 -14.71 -0.36 1.07
N ALA A 39 -13.92 0.54 0.50
CA ALA A 39 -14.09 1.97 0.70
C ALA A 39 -15.00 2.58 -0.37
N HIS A 40 -15.92 3.46 0.06
CA HIS A 40 -16.81 4.19 -0.83
C HIS A 40 -16.26 5.56 -1.25
N GLY A 41 -14.98 5.79 -1.08
CA GLY A 41 -14.35 7.05 -1.40
C GLY A 41 -12.83 6.97 -1.29
N PRO A 42 -12.14 8.12 -1.36
CA PRO A 42 -10.70 8.20 -1.25
C PRO A 42 -10.21 7.64 0.09
N VAL A 43 -9.15 6.85 0.04
CA VAL A 43 -8.46 6.35 1.23
C VAL A 43 -7.16 7.14 1.39
N THR A 44 -6.93 7.72 2.56
CA THR A 44 -5.70 8.45 2.87
C THR A 44 -4.89 7.80 3.98
N ALA A 45 -5.50 6.82 4.67
CA ALA A 45 -4.88 6.11 5.77
C ALA A 45 -5.31 4.64 5.80
N LEU A 46 -4.37 3.77 6.13
CA LEU A 46 -4.60 2.36 6.37
C LEU A 46 -4.11 1.97 7.75
N LYS A 47 -4.81 1.03 8.39
CA LYS A 47 -4.39 0.40 9.64
C LYS A 47 -4.08 -1.06 9.36
N LEU A 48 -2.84 -1.45 9.63
CA LEU A 48 -2.35 -2.80 9.44
C LEU A 48 -1.83 -3.36 10.75
N LYS A 49 -1.67 -4.67 10.79
CA LYS A 49 -0.93 -5.38 11.82
C LYS A 49 0.44 -5.76 11.29
N LYS A 50 1.40 -5.92 12.18
CA LYS A 50 2.74 -6.37 11.83
C LYS A 50 2.68 -7.63 10.96
N GLY A 51 3.35 -7.59 9.81
CA GLY A 51 3.38 -8.69 8.84
C GLY A 51 2.30 -8.62 7.76
N ASP A 52 1.33 -7.71 7.86
CA ASP A 52 0.37 -7.50 6.80
C ASP A 52 1.04 -6.93 5.55
N LYS A 53 0.40 -7.16 4.42
CA LYS A 53 0.89 -6.74 3.10
C LYS A 53 -0.16 -5.89 2.39
N VAL A 54 0.32 -5.07 1.48
CA VAL A 54 -0.54 -4.28 0.56
C VAL A 54 -0.16 -4.67 -0.86
N THR A 55 -1.14 -5.06 -1.65
CA THR A 55 -0.96 -5.22 -3.10
C THR A 55 -1.49 -3.98 -3.79
N LEU A 56 -0.58 -3.25 -4.43
CA LEU A 56 -0.88 -2.02 -5.15
C LEU A 56 -1.17 -2.32 -6.60
N HIS A 57 -2.30 -1.81 -7.09
CA HIS A 57 -2.72 -1.88 -8.49
C HIS A 57 -2.82 -0.47 -9.05
N VAL A 58 -2.23 -0.23 -10.20
CA VAL A 58 -2.43 1.02 -10.93
C VAL A 58 -3.40 0.75 -12.07
N THR A 59 -4.64 1.22 -11.93
CA THR A 59 -5.70 1.00 -12.91
C THR A 59 -5.97 2.21 -13.79
N CYS A 60 -5.45 3.39 -13.40
CA CYS A 60 -5.54 4.57 -14.25
C CYS A 60 -4.52 4.48 -15.41
N PRO A 61 -4.72 5.24 -16.52
CA PRO A 61 -3.88 5.15 -17.71
C PRO A 61 -2.52 5.84 -17.57
N MET A 62 -2.03 6.06 -16.36
CA MET A 62 -0.78 6.75 -16.08
C MET A 62 0.10 5.93 -15.15
N ASP A 63 1.41 6.04 -15.32
CA ASP A 63 2.37 5.45 -14.40
C ASP A 63 2.57 6.34 -13.18
N PHE A 64 2.95 5.76 -12.05
CA PHE A 64 3.22 6.49 -10.81
C PHE A 64 4.60 6.15 -10.28
N GLN A 65 5.25 7.18 -9.75
CA GLN A 65 6.47 7.01 -8.98
C GLN A 65 6.11 6.87 -7.50
N LEU A 66 6.47 5.75 -6.91
CA LEU A 66 6.21 5.44 -5.51
C LEU A 66 7.45 5.69 -4.67
N VAL A 67 7.31 6.53 -3.65
CA VAL A 67 8.39 6.92 -2.75
C VAL A 67 7.94 6.78 -1.30
N GLN A 68 8.81 6.25 -0.46
CA GLN A 68 8.60 6.29 0.98
C GLN A 68 9.09 7.64 1.54
N VAL A 69 8.19 8.37 2.19
CA VAL A 69 8.48 9.68 2.78
C VAL A 69 8.93 9.54 4.23
N LYS A 70 8.32 8.61 4.99
CA LYS A 70 8.53 8.45 6.41
C LYS A 70 8.32 7.01 6.85
N GLY A 71 8.97 6.64 7.94
CA GLY A 71 8.77 5.37 8.63
C GLY A 71 9.94 4.40 8.48
N PRO A 72 9.83 3.21 9.10
CA PRO A 72 10.84 2.17 8.93
C PRO A 72 11.00 1.79 7.45
N LYS A 73 12.21 1.49 7.03
CA LYS A 73 12.54 1.23 5.62
C LYS A 73 11.72 0.07 5.06
N LEU A 74 11.05 0.33 3.94
CA LEU A 74 10.33 -0.64 3.14
C LEU A 74 11.13 -1.05 1.90
N VAL A 75 10.87 -2.26 1.42
CA VAL A 75 11.36 -2.70 0.12
C VAL A 75 10.25 -2.41 -0.90
N LEU A 76 10.39 -1.32 -1.63
CA LEU A 76 9.39 -0.88 -2.60
C LEU A 76 9.64 -1.43 -4.02
N GLY A 77 10.85 -1.90 -4.31
CA GLY A 77 11.23 -2.34 -5.65
C GLY A 77 11.47 -1.17 -6.60
N ASP A 78 11.12 -1.35 -7.87
CA ASP A 78 11.22 -0.30 -8.87
C ASP A 78 10.42 0.95 -8.43
N PRO A 79 11.00 2.15 -8.44
CA PRO A 79 10.27 3.35 -8.07
C PRO A 79 9.09 3.66 -8.99
N THR A 80 9.11 3.22 -10.24
CA THR A 80 7.99 3.39 -11.16
C THR A 80 7.05 2.21 -11.12
N VAL A 81 5.78 2.47 -10.82
CA VAL A 81 4.70 1.48 -10.90
C VAL A 81 3.90 1.76 -12.17
N HIS A 82 4.00 0.84 -13.12
CA HIS A 82 3.37 0.99 -14.43
C HIS A 82 1.88 0.67 -14.37
N THR A 83 1.11 1.36 -15.21
CA THR A 83 -0.33 1.06 -15.37
C THR A 83 -0.54 -0.41 -15.75
N GLY A 84 -1.59 -1.00 -15.19
CA GLY A 84 -1.92 -2.41 -15.41
C GLY A 84 -1.08 -3.41 -14.63
N THR A 85 -0.11 -2.95 -13.82
CA THR A 85 0.73 -3.83 -13.02
C THR A 85 0.31 -3.88 -11.57
N GLN A 86 0.81 -4.89 -10.87
CA GLN A 86 0.61 -5.09 -9.44
C GLN A 86 1.96 -5.12 -8.72
N ARG A 87 1.95 -4.65 -7.50
CA ARG A 87 3.12 -4.74 -6.63
C ARG A 87 2.69 -5.01 -5.20
N THR A 88 3.33 -5.98 -4.56
CA THR A 88 3.07 -6.29 -3.15
C THR A 88 4.16 -5.70 -2.27
N ILE A 89 3.74 -4.95 -1.26
CA ILE A 89 4.60 -4.30 -0.28
C ILE A 89 4.32 -4.92 1.09
N ALA A 90 5.36 -5.43 1.74
CA ALA A 90 5.28 -5.96 3.08
C ALA A 90 5.64 -4.89 4.11
N PHE A 91 4.95 -4.90 5.25
CA PHE A 91 5.16 -4.00 6.38
C PHE A 91 5.65 -4.81 7.59
N PRO A 92 6.97 -5.10 7.68
CA PRO A 92 7.49 -6.04 8.67
C PRO A 92 7.62 -5.47 10.07
N LYS A 93 7.62 -4.16 10.23
CA LYS A 93 7.83 -3.49 11.51
C LYS A 93 6.65 -2.62 11.91
N ARG A 94 6.39 -2.53 13.21
CA ARG A 94 5.45 -1.58 13.77
C ARG A 94 5.92 -0.15 13.55
N GLY A 95 5.00 0.76 13.33
CA GLY A 95 5.29 2.16 13.13
C GLY A 95 4.31 2.85 12.20
N VAL A 96 4.62 4.10 11.92
CA VAL A 96 3.86 4.93 10.98
C VAL A 96 4.69 5.14 9.74
N TYR A 97 4.14 4.75 8.61
CA TYR A 97 4.76 4.88 7.28
C TYR A 97 3.98 5.89 6.48
N VAL A 98 4.68 6.72 5.73
CA VAL A 98 4.05 7.63 4.77
C VAL A 98 4.60 7.30 3.38
N LEU A 99 3.70 6.98 2.47
CA LEU A 99 4.00 6.74 1.07
C LEU A 99 3.48 7.90 0.22
N ARG A 100 4.18 8.18 -0.85
CA ARG A 100 3.78 9.18 -1.84
C ARG A 100 3.84 8.57 -3.22
N ALA A 101 2.75 8.67 -3.97
CA ALA A 101 2.70 8.32 -5.38
C ALA A 101 2.53 9.59 -6.20
N THR A 102 3.45 9.83 -7.10
CA THR A 102 3.43 10.98 -8.01
C THR A 102 3.22 10.50 -9.43
N ASN A 103 2.30 11.13 -10.13
CA ASN A 103 2.06 10.85 -11.54
C ASN A 103 3.32 11.11 -12.36
N VAL A 104 3.69 10.15 -13.22
CA VAL A 104 4.77 10.27 -14.17
C VAL A 104 4.16 10.29 -15.57
N GLN A 105 4.37 11.38 -16.30
CA GLN A 105 3.95 11.44 -17.69
C GLN A 105 4.92 10.66 -18.57
N SER A 106 4.37 9.71 -19.32
CA SER A 106 5.08 9.15 -20.47
C SER A 106 4.89 10.07 -21.69
N SER A 107 5.84 10.05 -22.62
CA SER A 107 5.73 10.80 -23.88
C SER A 107 4.50 10.44 -24.70
N ALA A 108 3.92 9.26 -24.49
CA ALA A 108 2.70 8.81 -25.14
C ALA A 108 1.41 9.45 -24.60
N GLU A 109 1.49 10.11 -23.45
CA GLU A 109 0.35 10.70 -22.72
C GLU A 109 0.34 12.23 -22.83
N MET A 110 0.95 12.77 -23.84
CA MET A 110 0.97 14.22 -24.06
C MET A 110 -0.46 14.76 -24.25
N GLY A 111 -0.90 15.56 -23.28
CA GLY A 111 -2.25 16.12 -23.23
C GLY A 111 -3.10 15.66 -22.04
N LEU A 112 -2.70 14.61 -21.32
CA LEU A 112 -3.35 14.18 -20.07
C LEU A 112 -2.58 14.70 -18.87
N GLN A 113 -2.61 16.00 -18.67
CA GLN A 113 -2.01 16.60 -17.46
C GLN A 113 -3.07 16.81 -16.39
N THR A 114 -2.94 16.09 -15.28
CA THR A 114 -3.56 16.52 -14.04
C THR A 114 -2.60 17.49 -13.36
N LEU A 115 -3.09 18.70 -13.09
CA LEU A 115 -2.32 19.73 -12.40
C LEU A 115 -2.77 19.80 -10.94
N GLY A 116 -1.81 20.10 -10.04
CA GLY A 116 -2.09 20.35 -8.65
C GLY A 116 -2.04 19.12 -7.74
N PRO A 117 -2.78 19.11 -6.60
CA PRO A 117 -2.69 18.06 -5.58
C PRO A 117 -3.04 16.66 -6.07
N ASP A 118 -3.81 16.54 -7.13
CA ASP A 118 -4.24 15.28 -7.71
C ASP A 118 -3.10 14.47 -8.33
N ASN A 119 -1.98 15.11 -8.58
CA ASN A 119 -0.76 14.47 -9.09
C ASN A 119 0.08 13.82 -7.99
N VAL A 120 -0.21 14.14 -6.73
CA VAL A 120 0.55 13.67 -5.58
C VAL A 120 -0.40 13.03 -4.59
N LEU A 121 -0.34 11.72 -4.50
CA LEU A 121 -1.17 10.95 -3.57
C LEU A 121 -0.33 10.55 -2.36
N ARG A 122 -0.80 10.91 -1.18
CA ARG A 122 -0.18 10.51 0.08
C ARG A 122 -1.02 9.46 0.79
N LEU A 123 -0.33 8.48 1.35
CA LEU A 123 -0.95 7.41 2.13
C LEU A 123 -0.19 7.25 3.43
N THR A 124 -0.90 7.33 4.53
CA THR A 124 -0.35 7.02 5.86
C THR A 124 -0.75 5.61 6.24
N VAL A 125 0.23 4.77 6.53
CA VAL A 125 0.01 3.39 6.97
C VAL A 125 0.48 3.24 8.40
N THR A 126 -0.41 2.91 9.29
CA THR A 126 -0.10 2.65 10.71
C THR A 126 -0.09 1.15 10.95
N VAL A 127 1.05 0.63 11.39
CA VAL A 127 1.26 -0.79 11.68
C VAL A 127 1.38 -0.97 13.19
N SER A 128 0.48 -1.73 13.75
CA SER A 128 0.43 -2.03 15.18
C SER A 128 0.93 -3.44 15.53
#